data_7c4b6ad6e624f1d17b2a1fd007164bb3
#
_entry.id   7c4b6ad6e624f1d17b2a1fd007164bb3
#
_cell.length_a   1.000
_cell.length_b   1.000
_cell.length_c   1.000
_cell.angle_alpha   90.00
_cell.angle_beta   90.00
_cell.angle_gamma   90.00
#
_symmetry.space_group_name_H-M   'P 1'
#
loop_
_entity.id
_entity.type
_entity.pdbx_description
1 polymer ?
#
loop_
_entity_poly.entity_id
_entity_poly.type
_entity_poly.pdbx_seq_one_letter_code
_entity_poly.pdbx_strand_id
1 'polypeptide(L)'
;FSADLCAYAALAGAVLTVLLALSWDKTERGRKNRRDAMILVCAAAFACMPLLWRGVYDGHDLFFHLNRIEGIANGLRNGQFPVRIHSSTLLGYGYAAPEFYPELFLYFPALLRNLGVSLCACVRVFEACIHLATAVSCYLCVRGMMNSRRVAVGASVLYTLCIYRLVNVYTRATLGESLAMVFFPVVMLG
;
A
#
# COMPACT_ATOMS: atom_id res chain seq x y z
N PHE A 1 13.51 9.93 -13.57
CA PHE A 1 13.62 8.51 -13.95
C PHE A 1 14.45 7.71 -12.94
N SER A 2 15.55 8.24 -12.44
CA SER A 2 16.39 7.57 -11.44
C SER A 2 15.70 7.39 -10.08
N ALA A 3 14.97 8.40 -9.60
CA ALA A 3 14.29 8.35 -8.31
C ALA A 3 13.14 7.33 -8.30
N ASP A 4 12.38 7.24 -9.38
CA ASP A 4 11.32 6.24 -9.52
C ASP A 4 11.90 4.82 -9.50
N LEU A 5 13.00 4.60 -10.24
CA LEU A 5 13.70 3.32 -10.26
C LEU A 5 14.24 2.96 -8.85
N CYS A 6 14.79 3.93 -8.13
CA CYS A 6 15.24 3.73 -6.75
C CYS A 6 14.09 3.34 -5.82
N ALA A 7 12.91 3.97 -5.95
CA ALA A 7 11.75 3.64 -5.13
C ALA A 7 11.24 2.20 -5.39
N TYR A 8 11.17 1.79 -6.65
CA TYR A 8 10.79 0.41 -6.99
C TYR A 8 11.86 -0.60 -6.55
N ALA A 9 13.15 -0.27 -6.72
CA ALA A 9 14.25 -1.12 -6.28
C ALA A 9 14.28 -1.26 -4.75
N ALA A 10 13.98 -0.19 -4.00
CA ALA A 10 13.89 -0.23 -2.54
C ALA A 10 12.74 -1.15 -2.08
N LEU A 11 11.57 -1.05 -2.70
CA LEU A 11 10.44 -1.93 -2.40
C LEU A 11 10.77 -3.39 -2.70
N ALA A 12 11.30 -3.67 -3.89
CA ALA A 12 11.71 -5.02 -4.27
C ALA A 12 12.82 -5.55 -3.35
N GLY A 13 13.81 -4.72 -3.00
CA GLY A 13 14.89 -5.05 -2.08
C GLY A 13 14.37 -5.37 -0.67
N ALA A 14 13.42 -4.60 -0.15
CA ALA A 14 12.80 -4.87 1.14
C ALA A 14 12.09 -6.24 1.15
N VAL A 15 11.30 -6.53 0.13
CA VAL A 15 10.63 -7.83 -0.02
C VAL A 15 11.66 -8.96 -0.11
N LEU A 16 12.70 -8.79 -0.93
CA LEU A 16 13.76 -9.78 -1.09
C LEU A 16 14.52 -10.01 0.23
N THR A 17 14.84 -8.95 0.97
CA THR A 17 15.52 -9.04 2.27
C THR A 17 14.69 -9.86 3.27
N VAL A 18 13.38 -9.63 3.32
CA VAL A 18 12.48 -10.43 4.18
C VAL A 18 12.48 -11.90 3.75
N LEU A 19 12.39 -12.18 2.46
CA LEU A 19 12.42 -13.56 1.94
C LEU A 19 13.77 -14.25 2.22
N LEU A 20 14.88 -13.52 2.10
CA LEU A 20 16.22 -14.02 2.43
C LEU A 20 16.36 -14.28 3.94
N ALA A 21 15.90 -13.37 4.79
CA ALA A 21 15.90 -13.56 6.24
C ALA A 21 15.10 -14.82 6.65
N LEU A 22 13.94 -15.04 6.04
CA LEU A 22 13.16 -16.27 6.23
C LEU A 22 13.87 -17.52 5.66
N SER A 23 14.79 -17.36 4.71
CA SER A 23 15.57 -18.47 4.14
C SER A 23 16.71 -18.93 5.02
N TRP A 24 17.13 -18.08 5.97
CA TRP A 24 18.22 -18.41 6.92
C TRP A 24 17.79 -19.48 7.91
N ASP A 25 16.52 -19.52 8.28
CA ASP A 25 15.96 -20.57 9.13
C ASP A 25 15.74 -21.87 8.33
N LYS A 26 16.68 -22.82 8.49
CA LYS A 26 16.66 -24.12 7.81
C LYS A 26 15.73 -25.14 8.46
N THR A 27 15.07 -24.79 9.57
CA THR A 27 14.13 -25.68 10.26
C THR A 27 12.90 -25.98 9.38
N GLU A 28 12.17 -27.04 9.73
CA GLU A 28 10.86 -27.36 9.14
C GLU A 28 9.89 -26.16 9.24
N ARG A 29 9.93 -25.47 10.37
CA ARG A 29 9.12 -24.28 10.61
C ARG A 29 9.53 -23.14 9.66
N GLY A 30 10.83 -22.89 9.51
CA GLY A 30 11.37 -21.88 8.61
C GLY A 30 11.00 -22.15 7.16
N ARG A 31 11.13 -23.39 6.68
CA ARG A 31 10.71 -23.79 5.32
C ARG A 31 9.22 -23.50 5.07
N LYS A 32 8.36 -23.82 6.05
CA LYS A 32 6.92 -23.55 5.96
C LYS A 32 6.64 -22.05 5.95
N ASN A 33 7.29 -21.26 6.78
CA ASN A 33 7.15 -19.80 6.82
C ASN A 33 7.54 -19.16 5.48
N ARG A 34 8.68 -19.57 4.92
CA ARG A 34 9.15 -19.08 3.62
C ARG A 34 8.16 -19.40 2.50
N ARG A 35 7.65 -20.65 2.44
CA ARG A 35 6.65 -21.03 1.45
C ARG A 35 5.39 -20.17 1.56
N ASP A 36 4.87 -19.99 2.77
CA ASP A 36 3.68 -19.16 3.00
C ASP A 36 3.95 -17.71 2.58
N ALA A 37 5.09 -17.12 2.99
CA ALA A 37 5.49 -15.77 2.60
C ALA A 37 5.60 -15.62 1.06
N MET A 38 6.19 -16.60 0.37
CA MET A 38 6.28 -16.58 -1.10
C MET A 38 4.90 -16.57 -1.75
N ILE A 39 3.95 -17.38 -1.25
CA ILE A 39 2.57 -17.40 -1.77
C ILE A 39 1.90 -16.02 -1.57
N LEU A 40 2.07 -15.41 -0.39
CA LEU A 40 1.50 -14.09 -0.11
C LEU A 40 2.10 -13.00 -1.00
N VAL A 41 3.41 -13.02 -1.20
CA VAL A 41 4.11 -12.09 -2.11
C VAL A 41 3.65 -12.30 -3.55
N CYS A 42 3.50 -13.54 -4.01
CA CYS A 42 2.97 -13.82 -5.34
C CYS A 42 1.52 -13.31 -5.51
N ALA A 43 0.66 -13.51 -4.52
CA ALA A 43 -0.71 -13.00 -4.56
C ALA A 43 -0.74 -11.46 -4.60
N ALA A 44 0.07 -10.79 -3.78
CA ALA A 44 0.20 -9.34 -3.80
C ALA A 44 0.77 -8.84 -5.13
N ALA A 45 1.80 -9.49 -5.67
CA ALA A 45 2.38 -9.16 -6.97
C ALA A 45 1.37 -9.33 -8.11
N PHE A 46 0.57 -10.39 -8.08
CA PHE A 46 -0.52 -10.58 -9.04
C PHE A 46 -1.57 -9.46 -8.94
N ALA A 47 -1.96 -9.08 -7.71
CA ALA A 47 -2.86 -7.94 -7.49
C ALA A 47 -2.27 -6.62 -8.02
N CYS A 48 -0.94 -6.47 -8.03
CA CYS A 48 -0.24 -5.29 -8.55
C CYS A 48 -0.09 -5.26 -10.09
N MET A 49 -0.50 -6.31 -10.83
CA MET A 49 -0.30 -6.35 -12.28
C MET A 49 -0.84 -5.10 -13.02
N PRO A 50 -2.03 -4.55 -12.68
CA PRO A 50 -2.52 -3.35 -13.33
C PRO A 50 -1.61 -2.12 -13.12
N LEU A 51 -0.81 -2.08 -12.05
CA LEU A 51 0.14 -0.98 -11.79
C LEU A 51 1.34 -0.96 -12.75
N LEU A 52 1.58 -2.07 -13.46
CA LEU A 52 2.66 -2.17 -14.45
C LEU A 52 2.31 -1.48 -15.77
N TRP A 53 1.04 -1.13 -15.98
CA TRP A 53 0.60 -0.42 -17.17
C TRP A 53 1.26 0.97 -17.26
N ARG A 54 1.50 1.46 -18.48
CA ARG A 54 2.07 2.79 -18.69
C ARG A 54 1.06 3.87 -18.29
N GLY A 55 1.49 4.82 -17.47
CA GLY A 55 0.63 5.87 -16.92
C GLY A 55 -0.01 5.48 -15.59
N VAL A 56 -0.95 6.27 -15.13
CA VAL A 56 -1.78 5.98 -13.97
C VAL A 56 -3.13 5.50 -14.51
N TYR A 57 -3.71 4.47 -13.90
CA TYR A 57 -5.05 4.03 -14.27
C TYR A 57 -6.07 5.15 -14.02
N ASP A 58 -7.17 5.16 -14.78
CA ASP A 58 -8.23 6.18 -14.66
C ASP A 58 -9.22 5.72 -13.58
N GLY A 59 -8.98 6.13 -12.34
CA GLY A 59 -9.83 5.83 -11.19
C GLY A 59 -10.65 7.05 -10.77
N HIS A 60 -11.88 6.84 -10.30
CA HIS A 60 -12.83 7.92 -9.98
C HIS A 60 -12.23 8.96 -9.01
N ASP A 61 -11.61 8.53 -7.92
CA ASP A 61 -11.07 9.40 -6.88
C ASP A 61 -9.55 9.62 -6.99
N LEU A 62 -8.92 9.05 -8.02
CA LEU A 62 -7.47 9.05 -8.13
C LEU A 62 -6.89 10.47 -8.17
N PHE A 63 -7.49 11.36 -8.99
CA PHE A 63 -7.02 12.72 -9.10
C PHE A 63 -7.12 13.50 -7.78
N PHE A 64 -8.17 13.26 -7.02
CA PHE A 64 -8.31 13.81 -5.67
C PHE A 64 -7.17 13.35 -4.75
N HIS A 65 -6.83 12.06 -4.76
CA HIS A 65 -5.74 11.53 -3.95
C HIS A 65 -4.35 11.98 -4.40
N LEU A 66 -4.13 12.12 -5.71
CA LEU A 66 -2.90 12.72 -6.24
C LEU A 66 -2.69 14.14 -5.73
N ASN A 67 -3.75 14.97 -5.77
CA ASN A 67 -3.69 16.34 -5.24
C ASN A 67 -3.43 16.37 -3.73
N ARG A 68 -3.97 15.43 -2.96
CA ARG A 68 -3.70 15.32 -1.53
C ARG A 68 -2.24 14.99 -1.27
N ILE A 69 -1.67 14.00 -1.97
CA ILE A 69 -0.26 13.62 -1.82
C ILE A 69 0.66 14.80 -2.15
N GLU A 70 0.41 15.49 -3.27
CA GLU A 70 1.18 16.68 -3.64
C GLU A 70 0.98 17.84 -2.65
N GLY A 71 -0.25 18.02 -2.15
CA GLY A 71 -0.56 19.03 -1.11
C GLY A 71 0.20 18.79 0.18
N ILE A 72 0.24 17.54 0.65
CA ILE A 72 1.04 17.16 1.84
C ILE A 72 2.53 17.38 1.56
N ALA A 73 3.03 16.94 0.41
CA ALA A 73 4.44 17.10 0.04
C ALA A 73 4.85 18.58 0.03
N ASN A 74 4.02 19.45 -0.53
CA ASN A 74 4.25 20.90 -0.55
C ASN A 74 4.18 21.52 0.86
N GLY A 75 3.20 21.12 1.67
CA GLY A 75 3.11 21.55 3.07
C GLY A 75 4.36 21.22 3.87
N LEU A 76 4.87 19.97 3.72
CA LEU A 76 6.11 19.54 4.37
C LEU A 76 7.33 20.34 3.90
N ARG A 77 7.46 20.64 2.60
CA ARG A 77 8.54 21.48 2.07
C ARG A 77 8.53 22.90 2.67
N ASN A 78 7.33 23.39 2.97
CA ASN A 78 7.14 24.71 3.60
C ASN A 78 7.21 24.67 5.14
N GLY A 79 7.65 23.54 5.72
CA GLY A 79 7.82 23.37 7.16
C GLY A 79 6.53 23.19 7.96
N GLN A 80 5.40 22.93 7.27
CA GLN A 80 4.11 22.70 7.92
C GLN A 80 4.00 21.22 8.35
N PHE A 81 3.79 21.01 9.66
CA PHE A 81 3.48 19.68 10.21
C PHE A 81 2.66 19.81 11.49
N PRO A 82 1.52 19.12 11.62
CA PRO A 82 0.81 18.42 10.54
C PRO A 82 0.30 19.39 9.47
N VAL A 83 0.19 18.90 8.23
CA VAL A 83 -0.35 19.68 7.12
C VAL A 83 -1.87 19.74 7.26
N ARG A 84 -2.43 20.91 7.47
CA ARG A 84 -3.88 21.12 7.66
C ARG A 84 -4.56 21.74 6.45
N ILE A 85 -3.81 22.44 5.63
CA ILE A 85 -4.31 23.12 4.44
C ILE A 85 -3.35 22.85 3.29
N HIS A 86 -3.89 22.36 2.19
CA HIS A 86 -3.16 22.22 0.94
C HIS A 86 -3.15 23.56 0.21
N SER A 87 -2.20 24.42 0.54
CA SER A 87 -2.16 25.82 0.09
C SER A 87 -2.03 26.00 -1.43
N SER A 88 -1.49 25.00 -2.14
CA SER A 88 -1.32 25.04 -3.61
C SER A 88 -2.56 24.65 -4.40
N THR A 89 -3.62 24.21 -3.77
CA THR A 89 -4.85 23.76 -4.43
C THR A 89 -5.82 24.92 -4.65
N LEU A 90 -6.81 24.71 -5.53
CA LEU A 90 -7.86 25.71 -5.82
C LEU A 90 -7.28 27.09 -6.22
N LEU A 91 -6.37 27.12 -7.17
CA LEU A 91 -5.72 28.33 -7.66
C LEU A 91 -5.00 29.14 -6.57
N GLY A 92 -4.56 28.48 -5.49
CA GLY A 92 -3.85 29.11 -4.38
C GLY A 92 -4.74 29.57 -3.23
N TYR A 93 -6.06 29.39 -3.30
CA TYR A 93 -6.96 29.66 -2.17
C TYR A 93 -6.80 28.65 -1.02
N GLY A 94 -6.25 27.48 -1.34
CA GLY A 94 -6.07 26.40 -0.40
C GLY A 94 -7.30 25.51 -0.23
N TYR A 95 -7.05 24.29 0.24
CA TYR A 95 -8.10 23.31 0.51
C TYR A 95 -7.83 22.58 1.83
N ALA A 96 -8.78 22.62 2.74
CA ALA A 96 -8.68 22.01 4.06
C ALA A 96 -9.12 20.53 4.04
N ALA A 97 -8.73 19.76 3.01
CA ALA A 97 -9.03 18.33 2.92
C ALA A 97 -8.61 17.54 4.17
N PRO A 98 -7.46 17.84 4.83
CA PRO A 98 -7.02 17.13 6.03
C PRO A 98 -7.99 17.19 7.23
N GLU A 99 -8.84 18.20 7.28
CA GLU A 99 -9.83 18.33 8.37
C GLU A 99 -11.01 17.35 8.19
N PHE A 100 -11.24 16.83 6.99
CA PHE A 100 -12.36 15.94 6.65
C PHE A 100 -11.93 14.52 6.32
N TYR A 101 -10.67 14.34 5.88
CA TYR A 101 -10.13 13.05 5.44
C TYR A 101 -8.85 12.70 6.20
N PRO A 102 -8.73 11.49 6.74
CA PRO A 102 -7.50 11.06 7.41
C PRO A 102 -6.34 11.01 6.42
N GLU A 103 -5.22 11.64 6.78
CA GLU A 103 -4.05 11.74 5.90
C GLU A 103 -2.81 11.01 6.40
N LEU A 104 -2.86 10.43 7.60
CA LEU A 104 -1.69 9.82 8.23
C LEU A 104 -0.89 8.92 7.27
N PHE A 105 -1.56 8.03 6.57
CA PHE A 105 -0.90 7.09 5.66
C PHE A 105 -0.42 7.75 4.35
N LEU A 106 -1.01 8.90 3.96
CA LEU A 106 -0.59 9.64 2.77
C LEU A 106 0.72 10.39 2.97
N TYR A 107 1.19 10.55 4.20
CA TYR A 107 2.53 11.08 4.46
C TYR A 107 3.62 10.19 3.87
N PHE A 108 3.41 8.85 3.80
CA PHE A 108 4.39 7.96 3.20
C PHE A 108 4.63 8.27 1.70
N PRO A 109 3.63 8.27 0.80
CA PRO A 109 3.85 8.65 -0.59
C PRO A 109 4.26 10.13 -0.75
N ALA A 110 3.83 11.04 0.15
CA ALA A 110 4.26 12.43 0.11
C ALA A 110 5.76 12.59 0.44
N LEU A 111 6.29 11.81 1.37
CA LEU A 111 7.73 11.78 1.64
C LEU A 111 8.52 11.25 0.44
N LEU A 112 8.05 10.18 -0.23
CA LEU A 112 8.66 9.70 -1.47
C LEU A 112 8.66 10.81 -2.54
N ARG A 113 7.57 11.57 -2.63
CA ARG A 113 7.47 12.72 -3.54
C ARG A 113 8.53 13.77 -3.24
N ASN A 114 8.80 14.06 -1.97
CA ASN A 114 9.84 14.99 -1.54
C ASN A 114 11.27 14.48 -1.81
N LEU A 115 11.46 13.18 -1.94
CA LEU A 115 12.71 12.56 -2.39
C LEU A 115 12.88 12.59 -3.92
N GLY A 116 11.98 13.24 -4.65
CA GLY A 116 12.07 13.39 -6.10
C GLY A 116 11.40 12.26 -6.91
N VAL A 117 10.69 11.35 -6.25
CA VAL A 117 9.91 10.30 -6.94
C VAL A 117 8.72 10.94 -7.65
N SER A 118 8.41 10.49 -8.87
CA SER A 118 7.24 10.97 -9.59
C SER A 118 5.94 10.62 -8.86
N LEU A 119 4.92 11.47 -8.99
CA LEU A 119 3.65 11.29 -8.29
C LEU A 119 3.00 9.95 -8.64
N CYS A 120 3.08 9.55 -9.91
CA CYS A 120 2.59 8.24 -10.37
C CYS A 120 3.32 7.07 -9.69
N ALA A 121 4.66 7.17 -9.55
CA ALA A 121 5.44 6.14 -8.88
C ALA A 121 5.15 6.09 -7.37
N CYS A 122 4.94 7.25 -6.73
CA CYS A 122 4.54 7.31 -5.32
C CYS A 122 3.25 6.53 -5.05
N VAL A 123 2.22 6.72 -5.90
CA VAL A 123 0.96 5.99 -5.78
C VAL A 123 1.15 4.50 -6.01
N ARG A 124 1.87 4.09 -7.05
CA ARG A 124 2.13 2.68 -7.35
C ARG A 124 2.84 1.96 -6.20
N VAL A 125 3.89 2.59 -5.65
CA VAL A 125 4.60 2.03 -4.50
C VAL A 125 3.67 1.92 -3.29
N PHE A 126 2.86 2.94 -3.06
CA PHE A 126 1.92 2.95 -1.94
C PHE A 126 0.85 1.85 -2.08
N GLU A 127 0.26 1.69 -3.26
CA GLU A 127 -0.72 0.63 -3.52
C GLU A 127 -0.10 -0.77 -3.44
N ALA A 128 1.12 -0.95 -3.91
CA ALA A 128 1.84 -2.20 -3.75
C ALA A 128 2.07 -2.54 -2.26
N CYS A 129 2.41 -1.53 -1.44
CA CYS A 129 2.48 -1.71 0.01
C CYS A 129 1.13 -2.09 0.62
N ILE A 130 0.03 -1.47 0.17
CA ILE A 130 -1.34 -1.81 0.63
C ILE A 130 -1.68 -3.27 0.27
N HIS A 131 -1.38 -3.72 -0.94
CA HIS A 131 -1.62 -5.12 -1.34
C HIS A 131 -0.84 -6.10 -0.46
N LEU A 132 0.44 -5.83 -0.22
CA LEU A 132 1.28 -6.67 0.62
C LEU A 132 0.80 -6.65 2.08
N ALA A 133 0.51 -5.47 2.63
CA ALA A 133 0.00 -5.31 3.98
C ALA A 133 -1.34 -6.05 4.18
N THR A 134 -2.24 -6.00 3.19
CA THR A 134 -3.51 -6.74 3.21
C THR A 134 -3.27 -8.26 3.29
N ALA A 135 -2.38 -8.78 2.45
CA ALA A 135 -2.06 -10.21 2.44
C ALA A 135 -1.48 -10.66 3.79
N VAL A 136 -0.54 -9.90 4.34
CA VAL A 136 0.10 -10.20 5.61
C VAL A 136 -0.88 -10.08 6.78
N SER A 137 -1.65 -9.00 6.85
CA SER A 137 -2.65 -8.77 7.90
C SER A 137 -3.66 -9.91 7.96
N CYS A 138 -4.28 -10.25 6.84
CA CYS A 138 -5.24 -11.34 6.75
C CYS A 138 -4.60 -12.69 7.15
N TYR A 139 -3.39 -12.99 6.67
CA TYR A 139 -2.68 -14.22 7.04
C TYR A 139 -2.45 -14.33 8.55
N LEU A 140 -1.93 -13.26 9.16
CA LEU A 140 -1.62 -13.27 10.60
C LEU A 140 -2.89 -13.42 11.44
N CYS A 141 -3.95 -12.70 11.10
CA CYS A 141 -5.22 -12.75 11.84
C CYS A 141 -5.89 -14.12 11.71
N VAL A 142 -6.06 -14.64 10.50
CA VAL A 142 -6.67 -15.96 10.29
C VAL A 142 -5.79 -17.07 10.90
N ARG A 143 -4.48 -16.92 10.86
CA ARG A 143 -3.54 -17.85 11.50
C ARG A 143 -3.72 -17.87 13.02
N GLY A 144 -3.97 -16.72 13.63
CA GLY A 144 -4.29 -16.60 15.05
C GLY A 144 -5.65 -17.25 15.40
N MET A 145 -6.67 -16.97 14.61
CA MET A 145 -8.03 -17.47 14.87
C MET A 145 -8.18 -18.99 14.64
N MET A 146 -7.68 -19.49 13.51
CA MET A 146 -7.98 -20.86 13.04
C MET A 146 -6.88 -21.88 13.36
N ASN A 147 -5.75 -21.44 13.88
CA ASN A 147 -4.56 -22.28 14.15
C ASN A 147 -4.14 -23.20 12.97
N SER A 148 -4.57 -22.89 11.76
CA SER A 148 -4.30 -23.65 10.53
C SER A 148 -3.60 -22.80 9.49
N ARG A 149 -2.38 -23.21 9.12
CA ARG A 149 -1.57 -22.50 8.10
C ARG A 149 -2.23 -22.53 6.71
N ARG A 150 -2.81 -23.68 6.34
CA ARG A 150 -3.44 -23.83 5.01
C ARG A 150 -4.65 -22.92 4.88
N VAL A 151 -5.47 -22.84 5.91
CA VAL A 151 -6.63 -21.96 5.95
C VAL A 151 -6.19 -20.49 5.91
N ALA A 152 -5.16 -20.11 6.69
CA ALA A 152 -4.65 -18.75 6.71
C ALA A 152 -4.09 -18.30 5.35
N VAL A 153 -3.31 -19.16 4.67
CA VAL A 153 -2.81 -18.87 3.31
C VAL A 153 -3.96 -18.73 2.32
N GLY A 154 -4.89 -19.70 2.29
CA GLY A 154 -6.03 -19.69 1.37
C GLY A 154 -6.92 -18.46 1.56
N ALA A 155 -7.29 -18.15 2.81
CA ALA A 155 -8.09 -16.97 3.14
C ALA A 155 -7.38 -15.67 2.75
N SER A 156 -6.07 -15.56 3.01
CA SER A 156 -5.29 -14.38 2.63
C SER A 156 -5.23 -14.18 1.12
N VAL A 157 -5.01 -15.25 0.34
CA VAL A 157 -5.01 -15.16 -1.13
C VAL A 157 -6.38 -14.71 -1.64
N LEU A 158 -7.46 -15.34 -1.17
CA LEU A 158 -8.83 -15.00 -1.56
C LEU A 158 -9.17 -13.56 -1.18
N TYR A 159 -8.80 -13.13 0.03
CA TYR A 159 -9.05 -11.76 0.49
C TYR A 159 -8.26 -10.72 -0.32
N THR A 160 -6.98 -10.99 -0.58
CA THR A 160 -6.11 -10.09 -1.37
C THR A 160 -6.62 -9.94 -2.81
N LEU A 161 -7.12 -11.01 -3.41
CA LEU A 161 -7.62 -11.04 -4.79
C LEU A 161 -9.14 -10.86 -4.89
N CYS A 162 -9.82 -10.51 -3.79
CA CYS A 162 -11.26 -10.27 -3.79
C CYS A 162 -11.63 -9.19 -4.81
N ILE A 163 -12.61 -9.48 -5.68
CA ILE A 163 -13.03 -8.58 -6.75
C ILE A 163 -13.44 -7.21 -6.21
N TYR A 164 -14.22 -7.17 -5.14
CA TYR A 164 -14.66 -5.91 -4.52
C TYR A 164 -13.46 -5.04 -4.13
N ARG A 165 -12.43 -5.65 -3.55
CA ARG A 165 -11.21 -4.96 -3.16
C ARG A 165 -10.44 -4.41 -4.37
N LEU A 166 -10.29 -5.22 -5.43
CA LEU A 166 -9.60 -4.78 -6.64
C LEU A 166 -10.36 -3.67 -7.38
N VAL A 167 -11.70 -3.73 -7.39
CA VAL A 167 -12.54 -2.65 -7.92
C VAL A 167 -12.34 -1.36 -7.11
N ASN A 168 -12.27 -1.43 -5.78
CA ASN A 168 -12.01 -0.25 -4.94
C ASN A 168 -10.63 0.37 -5.22
N VAL A 169 -9.61 -0.44 -5.48
CA VAL A 169 -8.28 0.07 -5.83
C VAL A 169 -8.27 0.64 -7.24
N TYR A 170 -8.67 -0.13 -8.25
CA TYR A 170 -8.39 0.19 -9.65
C TYR A 170 -9.50 0.93 -10.40
N THR A 171 -10.75 0.79 -10.00
CA THR A 171 -11.87 1.48 -10.64
C THR A 171 -12.28 2.70 -9.85
N ARG A 172 -12.46 2.56 -8.55
CA ARG A 172 -12.87 3.68 -7.69
C ARG A 172 -11.68 4.52 -7.22
N ALA A 173 -10.50 3.91 -7.08
CA ALA A 173 -9.30 4.52 -6.50
C ALA A 173 -9.53 5.07 -5.08
N THR A 174 -10.33 4.37 -4.27
CA THR A 174 -10.68 4.78 -2.90
C THR A 174 -9.58 4.37 -1.92
N LEU A 175 -8.53 5.17 -1.80
CA LEU A 175 -7.38 4.86 -0.94
C LEU A 175 -7.78 4.67 0.53
N GLY A 176 -8.76 5.43 1.01
CA GLY A 176 -9.26 5.30 2.38
C GLY A 176 -9.91 3.93 2.65
N GLU A 177 -10.78 3.47 1.76
CA GLU A 177 -11.41 2.14 1.86
C GLU A 177 -10.37 1.02 1.70
N SER A 178 -9.44 1.18 0.76
CA SER A 178 -8.37 0.20 0.53
C SER A 178 -7.48 0.04 1.75
N LEU A 179 -7.18 1.14 2.46
CA LEU A 179 -6.46 1.13 3.74
C LEU A 179 -7.30 0.50 4.87
N ALA A 180 -8.60 0.84 4.96
CA ALA A 180 -9.49 0.24 5.95
C ALA A 180 -9.52 -1.30 5.80
N MET A 181 -9.52 -1.80 4.58
CA MET A 181 -9.48 -3.24 4.30
C MET A 181 -8.21 -3.94 4.80
N VAL A 182 -7.08 -3.23 4.95
CA VAL A 182 -5.86 -3.78 5.59
C VAL A 182 -6.14 -4.13 7.05
N PHE A 183 -6.92 -3.29 7.73
CA PHE A 183 -7.21 -3.44 9.17
C PHE A 183 -8.44 -4.29 9.47
N PHE A 184 -9.30 -4.55 8.48
CA PHE A 184 -10.53 -5.35 8.67
C PHE A 184 -10.26 -6.71 9.34
N PRO A 185 -9.26 -7.51 8.90
CA PRO A 185 -8.95 -8.77 9.57
C PRO A 185 -8.52 -8.58 11.03
N VAL A 186 -7.84 -7.47 11.34
CA VAL A 186 -7.40 -7.15 12.73
C VAL A 186 -8.59 -6.88 13.62
N VAL A 187 -9.58 -6.12 13.13
CA VAL A 187 -10.83 -5.87 13.85
C VAL A 187 -11.62 -7.15 14.11
N MET A 188 -11.56 -8.11 13.18
CA MET A 188 -12.21 -9.41 13.34
C MET A 188 -11.49 -10.35 14.32
N LEU A 189 -10.21 -10.09 14.61
CA LEU A 189 -9.42 -10.87 15.56
C LEU A 189 -9.66 -10.44 17.01
N GLY A 190 -9.90 -9.14 17.25
CA GLY A 190 -10.06 -8.51 18.58
C GLY A 190 -11.44 -8.48 19.11
#